data_2508ac51611f969ebca0086d027b2bca
#
_entry.id   2508ac51611f969ebca0086d027b2bca
#
_cell.length_a   1.000
_cell.length_b   1.000
_cell.length_c   1.000
_cell.angle_alpha   90.00
_cell.angle_beta   90.00
_cell.angle_gamma   90.00
#
_symmetry.space_group_name_H-M   'P 1'
#
loop_
_entity.id
_entity.type
_entity.pdbx_description
1 polymer ?
#
loop_
_entity_poly.entity_id
_entity_poly.type
_entity_poly.pdbx_seq_one_letter_code
_entity_poly.pdbx_strand_id
1 'polypeptide(L)'
;RVKKIKKFIDHILLLFSFEKPYFDKEQVSCEFVGHPLLESEKNDKIDINQLVGKNKAVISVFAGSRVSEINMHMPILLNFINLMTPKYNDIIFVFHSTIEHSELIQFYIKKSCLTNCEIIRDKKIKSHLLRKSIFALAKSGTVSLEICNVKIPSIIFYKMNFINFLIIKMFVKIKYANIINIAANEEIIPELLQSKCNAKNIYKVVSEFLDTPSKITEQVKKTKIVLESFKTDKSSSELASLALNKFI
;
A
#
# COMPACT_ATOMS: atom_id res chain seq x y z
N ARG A 1 -19.80 6.02 13.47
CA ARG A 1 -18.62 6.05 14.38
C ARG A 1 -18.39 7.45 14.95
N VAL A 2 -18.45 8.52 14.13
CA VAL A 2 -18.19 9.91 14.57
C VAL A 2 -19.08 10.32 15.75
N LYS A 3 -20.39 10.03 15.73
CA LYS A 3 -21.31 10.28 16.86
C LYS A 3 -20.87 9.68 18.20
N LYS A 4 -20.18 8.51 18.16
CA LYS A 4 -19.62 7.89 19.38
C LYS A 4 -18.36 8.61 19.83
N ILE A 5 -17.51 9.01 18.88
CA ILE A 5 -16.25 9.74 19.14
C ILE A 5 -16.53 11.06 19.86
N LYS A 6 -17.54 11.82 19.42
CA LYS A 6 -17.97 13.10 20.04
C LYS A 6 -18.22 13.04 21.54
N LYS A 7 -18.51 11.86 22.10
CA LYS A 7 -18.77 11.70 23.54
C LYS A 7 -17.51 11.64 24.40
N PHE A 8 -16.34 11.40 23.79
CA PHE A 8 -15.11 11.08 24.51
C PHE A 8 -13.90 11.88 24.05
N ILE A 9 -14.03 12.63 22.94
CA ILE A 9 -12.93 13.32 22.29
C ILE A 9 -13.36 14.75 22.00
N ASP A 10 -12.60 15.72 22.50
CA ASP A 10 -12.86 17.15 22.35
C ASP A 10 -12.33 17.67 21.00
N HIS A 11 -11.20 17.12 20.52
CA HIS A 11 -10.57 17.53 19.26
C HIS A 11 -9.87 16.35 18.56
N ILE A 12 -9.89 16.34 17.22
CA ILE A 12 -9.27 15.29 16.41
C ILE A 12 -8.32 15.91 15.39
N LEU A 13 -7.11 15.38 15.31
CA LEU A 13 -6.15 15.66 14.26
C LEU A 13 -6.35 14.69 13.11
N LEU A 14 -6.67 15.21 11.93
CA LEU A 14 -6.97 14.43 10.74
C LEU A 14 -5.70 14.29 9.88
N LEU A 15 -5.44 13.06 9.41
CA LEU A 15 -4.32 12.78 8.50
C LEU A 15 -4.69 12.99 7.03
N PHE A 16 -5.99 13.01 6.72
CA PHE A 16 -6.50 13.15 5.35
C PHE A 16 -7.55 14.26 5.27
N SER A 17 -7.41 15.13 4.28
CA SER A 17 -8.32 16.27 4.06
C SER A 17 -9.77 15.84 3.81
N PHE A 18 -9.98 14.70 3.12
CA PHE A 18 -11.32 14.18 2.81
C PHE A 18 -12.11 13.68 4.03
N GLU A 19 -11.46 13.51 5.19
CA GLU A 19 -12.14 13.09 6.42
C GLU A 19 -12.91 14.25 7.06
N LYS A 20 -12.46 15.49 6.88
CA LYS A 20 -13.00 16.68 7.54
C LYS A 20 -14.53 16.84 7.43
N PRO A 21 -15.16 16.68 6.26
CA PRO A 21 -16.62 16.83 6.15
C PRO A 21 -17.43 15.85 7.02
N TYR A 22 -16.87 14.66 7.32
CA TYR A 22 -17.56 13.68 8.18
C TYR A 22 -17.59 14.12 9.64
N PHE A 23 -16.57 14.84 10.11
CA PHE A 23 -16.49 15.39 11.47
C PHE A 23 -17.26 16.70 11.58
N ASP A 24 -17.16 17.58 10.60
CA ASP A 24 -17.91 18.85 10.53
C ASP A 24 -19.43 18.60 10.58
N LYS A 25 -19.94 17.60 9.84
CA LYS A 25 -21.34 17.22 9.84
C LYS A 25 -21.89 16.88 11.25
N GLU A 26 -21.06 16.28 12.07
CA GLU A 26 -21.44 15.89 13.44
C GLU A 26 -20.96 16.92 14.48
N GLN A 27 -20.46 18.08 14.04
CA GLN A 27 -19.96 19.15 14.90
C GLN A 27 -18.87 18.66 15.88
N VAL A 28 -17.95 17.83 15.41
CA VAL A 28 -16.75 17.41 16.15
C VAL A 28 -15.61 18.30 15.74
N SER A 29 -14.99 18.94 16.74
CA SER A 29 -13.81 19.79 16.50
C SER A 29 -12.68 18.97 15.87
N CYS A 30 -12.18 19.41 14.72
CA CYS A 30 -11.11 18.71 14.03
C CYS A 30 -10.24 19.66 13.18
N GLU A 31 -8.97 19.30 13.03
CA GLU A 31 -8.00 20.02 12.22
C GLU A 31 -7.21 19.07 11.33
N PHE A 32 -7.04 19.41 10.06
CA PHE A 32 -6.24 18.63 9.13
C PHE A 32 -4.76 19.00 9.30
N VAL A 33 -3.94 18.01 9.65
CA VAL A 33 -2.50 18.19 9.93
C VAL A 33 -1.59 17.51 8.90
N GLY A 34 -2.16 16.81 7.91
CA GLY A 34 -1.40 16.07 6.91
C GLY A 34 -0.90 14.71 7.41
N HIS A 35 -0.26 13.96 6.50
CA HIS A 35 0.21 12.61 6.81
C HIS A 35 1.74 12.53 6.79
N PRO A 36 2.41 12.14 7.90
CA PRO A 36 3.88 12.18 8.02
C PRO A 36 4.61 11.29 7.00
N LEU A 37 3.98 10.22 6.48
CA LEU A 37 4.57 9.39 5.41
C LEU A 37 4.73 10.13 4.07
N LEU A 38 4.13 11.30 3.90
CA LEU A 38 4.24 12.10 2.69
C LEU A 38 5.31 13.19 2.78
N GLU A 39 5.90 13.34 3.95
CA GLU A 39 7.04 14.22 4.15
C GLU A 39 8.29 13.60 3.52
N SER A 40 9.17 14.45 2.96
CA SER A 40 10.34 13.98 2.22
C SER A 40 11.33 13.25 3.14
N GLU A 41 11.60 11.98 2.86
CA GLU A 41 12.70 11.26 3.47
C GLU A 41 14.05 11.69 2.88
N LYS A 42 15.09 11.76 3.73
CA LYS A 42 16.48 11.97 3.27
C LYS A 42 16.92 10.79 2.40
N ASN A 43 17.48 11.10 1.25
CA ASN A 43 17.99 10.10 0.31
C ASN A 43 19.41 9.67 0.71
N ASP A 44 19.52 8.52 1.41
CA ASP A 44 20.81 7.83 1.52
C ASP A 44 21.04 7.02 0.24
N LYS A 45 22.25 7.04 -0.32
CA LYS A 45 22.60 6.22 -1.48
C LYS A 45 22.99 4.81 -1.00
N ILE A 46 22.14 3.81 -1.29
CA ILE A 46 22.43 2.40 -1.02
C ILE A 46 22.54 1.67 -2.36
N ASP A 47 23.62 0.91 -2.56
CA ASP A 47 23.73 0.04 -3.74
C ASP A 47 22.95 -1.26 -3.51
N ILE A 48 21.83 -1.38 -4.17
CA ILE A 48 20.95 -2.55 -4.09
C ILE A 48 21.24 -3.60 -5.17
N ASN A 49 22.18 -3.35 -6.11
CA ASN A 49 22.48 -4.29 -7.19
C ASN A 49 23.05 -5.61 -6.67
N GLN A 50 23.70 -5.61 -5.49
CA GLN A 50 24.18 -6.82 -4.84
C GLN A 50 23.04 -7.71 -4.32
N LEU A 51 21.87 -7.11 -4.00
CA LEU A 51 20.73 -7.82 -3.42
C LEU A 51 19.80 -8.40 -4.50
N VAL A 52 19.62 -7.69 -5.59
CA VAL A 52 18.62 -8.08 -6.62
C VAL A 52 19.23 -8.54 -7.94
N GLY A 53 20.56 -8.47 -8.06
CA GLY A 53 21.29 -8.77 -9.29
C GLY A 53 21.33 -7.60 -10.27
N LYS A 54 22.40 -7.53 -11.05
CA LYS A 54 22.53 -6.52 -12.10
C LYS A 54 21.52 -6.82 -13.22
N ASN A 55 20.86 -5.78 -13.73
CA ASN A 55 19.93 -5.83 -14.86
C ASN A 55 18.62 -6.59 -14.63
N LYS A 56 18.18 -6.84 -13.40
CA LYS A 56 16.85 -7.37 -13.11
C LYS A 56 15.85 -6.27 -12.80
N ALA A 57 14.65 -6.39 -13.36
CA ALA A 57 13.52 -5.55 -12.99
C ALA A 57 12.92 -6.03 -11.66
N VAL A 58 12.52 -5.11 -10.80
CA VAL A 58 12.03 -5.42 -9.45
C VAL A 58 10.52 -5.21 -9.38
N ILE A 59 9.79 -6.21 -8.89
CA ILE A 59 8.41 -6.04 -8.43
C ILE A 59 8.39 -6.16 -6.90
N SER A 60 8.01 -5.09 -6.22
CA SER A 60 7.85 -5.07 -4.76
C SER A 60 6.55 -5.74 -4.32
N VAL A 61 6.62 -6.64 -3.34
CA VAL A 61 5.47 -7.41 -2.85
C VAL A 61 5.31 -7.24 -1.34
N PHE A 62 4.12 -6.81 -0.92
CA PHE A 62 3.73 -6.62 0.48
C PHE A 62 2.63 -7.61 0.84
N ALA A 63 3.00 -8.81 1.26
CA ALA A 63 2.08 -9.93 1.48
C ALA A 63 1.10 -9.73 2.65
N GLY A 64 1.44 -8.85 3.59
CA GLY A 64 0.62 -8.55 4.78
C GLY A 64 1.46 -8.25 6.00
N SER A 65 0.80 -7.79 7.06
CA SER A 65 1.41 -7.42 8.34
C SER A 65 0.98 -8.32 9.51
N ARG A 66 0.21 -9.37 9.23
CA ARG A 66 -0.27 -10.35 10.21
C ARG A 66 -0.11 -11.76 9.65
N VAL A 67 0.18 -12.72 10.52
CA VAL A 67 0.32 -14.15 10.16
C VAL A 67 -0.87 -14.66 9.34
N SER A 68 -2.10 -14.34 9.76
CA SER A 68 -3.32 -14.77 9.04
C SER A 68 -3.41 -14.21 7.62
N GLU A 69 -2.97 -12.98 7.41
CA GLU A 69 -2.92 -12.35 6.07
C GLU A 69 -1.87 -13.02 5.20
N ILE A 70 -0.66 -13.23 5.72
CA ILE A 70 0.45 -13.87 5.01
C ILE A 70 0.05 -15.29 4.60
N ASN A 71 -0.53 -16.07 5.51
CA ASN A 71 -0.99 -17.44 5.21
C ASN A 71 -2.04 -17.46 4.09
N MET A 72 -2.90 -16.46 4.02
CA MET A 72 -3.93 -16.37 2.99
C MET A 72 -3.39 -15.87 1.64
N HIS A 73 -2.44 -14.93 1.67
CA HIS A 73 -1.95 -14.28 0.47
C HIS A 73 -0.79 -15.03 -0.20
N MET A 74 0.12 -15.63 0.58
CA MET A 74 1.31 -16.28 0.02
C MET A 74 1.02 -17.33 -1.05
N PRO A 75 0.05 -18.26 -0.88
CA PRO A 75 -0.26 -19.23 -1.94
C PRO A 75 -0.73 -18.56 -3.24
N ILE A 76 -1.49 -17.46 -3.14
CA ILE A 76 -1.98 -16.70 -4.29
C ILE A 76 -0.82 -15.99 -5.00
N LEU A 77 0.05 -15.33 -4.23
CA LEU A 77 1.21 -14.60 -4.75
C LEU A 77 2.22 -15.53 -5.44
N LEU A 78 2.53 -16.68 -4.84
CA LEU A 78 3.45 -17.65 -5.43
C LEU A 78 2.90 -18.26 -6.72
N ASN A 79 1.60 -18.57 -6.77
CA ASN A 79 0.95 -19.00 -8.00
C ASN A 79 0.94 -17.89 -9.07
N PHE A 80 0.78 -16.63 -8.68
CA PHE A 80 0.91 -15.49 -9.60
C PHE A 80 2.34 -15.39 -10.14
N ILE A 81 3.37 -15.51 -9.29
CA ILE A 81 4.78 -15.48 -9.72
C ILE A 81 5.08 -16.61 -10.70
N ASN A 82 4.57 -17.83 -10.45
CA ASN A 82 4.68 -18.93 -11.39
C ASN A 82 4.07 -18.62 -12.77
N LEU A 83 2.95 -17.89 -12.82
CA LEU A 83 2.35 -17.46 -14.08
C LEU A 83 3.16 -16.36 -14.78
N MET A 84 3.86 -15.50 -14.02
CA MET A 84 4.68 -14.42 -14.56
C MET A 84 6.00 -14.90 -15.16
N THR A 85 6.67 -15.83 -14.48
CA THR A 85 8.04 -16.26 -14.77
C THR A 85 8.28 -16.68 -16.23
N PRO A 86 7.38 -17.40 -16.95
CA PRO A 86 7.63 -17.79 -18.34
C PRO A 86 7.71 -16.61 -19.31
N LYS A 87 6.95 -15.53 -19.07
CA LYS A 87 6.93 -14.35 -19.95
C LYS A 87 7.92 -13.27 -19.50
N TYR A 88 8.19 -13.14 -18.21
CA TYR A 88 8.98 -12.07 -17.60
C TYR A 88 10.10 -12.68 -16.75
N ASN A 89 11.07 -13.34 -17.39
CA ASN A 89 12.15 -14.09 -16.75
C ASN A 89 13.25 -13.21 -16.13
N ASP A 90 13.28 -11.93 -16.47
CA ASP A 90 14.18 -10.91 -15.93
C ASP A 90 13.63 -10.21 -14.68
N ILE A 91 12.41 -10.56 -14.25
CA ILE A 91 11.79 -9.96 -13.05
C ILE A 91 12.16 -10.75 -11.80
N ILE A 92 12.59 -9.99 -10.78
CA ILE A 92 12.73 -10.48 -9.40
C ILE A 92 11.60 -9.92 -8.52
N PHE A 93 10.99 -10.80 -7.72
CA PHE A 93 9.93 -10.44 -6.78
C PHE A 93 10.52 -10.27 -5.39
N VAL A 94 10.44 -9.04 -4.87
CA VAL A 94 11.01 -8.71 -3.56
C VAL A 94 9.91 -8.57 -2.53
N PHE A 95 9.87 -9.52 -1.59
CA PHE A 95 8.94 -9.51 -0.46
C PHE A 95 9.46 -8.60 0.64
N HIS A 96 8.74 -7.53 0.92
CA HIS A 96 9.01 -6.64 2.05
C HIS A 96 8.36 -7.20 3.31
N SER A 97 9.18 -7.51 4.31
CA SER A 97 8.74 -8.14 5.56
C SER A 97 9.30 -7.42 6.79
N THR A 98 8.69 -7.69 7.93
CA THR A 98 9.31 -7.47 9.24
C THR A 98 10.20 -8.68 9.59
N ILE A 99 11.09 -8.51 10.56
CA ILE A 99 11.91 -9.63 11.07
C ILE A 99 11.02 -10.77 11.54
N GLU A 100 9.97 -10.45 12.29
CA GLU A 100 9.00 -11.39 12.87
C GLU A 100 8.31 -12.30 11.83
N HIS A 101 8.00 -11.76 10.64
CA HIS A 101 7.22 -12.50 9.63
C HIS A 101 8.08 -13.06 8.48
N SER A 102 9.35 -12.74 8.46
CA SER A 102 10.25 -13.13 7.38
C SER A 102 10.44 -14.65 7.26
N GLU A 103 10.49 -15.36 8.38
CA GLU A 103 10.65 -16.82 8.38
C GLU A 103 9.43 -17.52 7.78
N LEU A 104 8.23 -17.03 8.08
CA LEU A 104 6.99 -17.56 7.51
C LEU A 104 6.96 -17.35 5.97
N ILE A 105 7.33 -16.17 5.48
CA ILE A 105 7.42 -15.90 4.04
C ILE A 105 8.49 -16.79 3.39
N GLN A 106 9.66 -16.93 4.03
CA GLN A 106 10.75 -17.80 3.56
C GLN A 106 10.31 -19.27 3.46
N PHE A 107 9.57 -19.76 4.43
CA PHE A 107 8.98 -21.10 4.39
C PHE A 107 8.11 -21.31 3.14
N TYR A 108 7.22 -20.37 2.83
CA TYR A 108 6.37 -20.44 1.65
C TYR A 108 7.17 -20.40 0.35
N ILE A 109 8.18 -19.51 0.24
CA ILE A 109 9.03 -19.39 -0.95
C ILE A 109 9.81 -20.69 -1.17
N LYS A 110 10.45 -21.23 -0.14
CA LYS A 110 11.19 -22.50 -0.24
C LYS A 110 10.31 -23.65 -0.72
N LYS A 111 9.08 -23.73 -0.20
CA LYS A 111 8.11 -24.78 -0.59
C LYS A 111 7.66 -24.65 -2.06
N SER A 112 7.71 -23.46 -2.64
CA SER A 112 7.28 -23.22 -4.02
C SER A 112 8.37 -23.50 -5.07
N CYS A 113 9.62 -23.72 -4.66
CA CYS A 113 10.78 -23.90 -5.53
C CYS A 113 11.05 -22.71 -6.49
N LEU A 114 10.51 -21.51 -6.20
CA LEU A 114 10.77 -20.31 -6.98
C LEU A 114 12.16 -19.75 -6.67
N THR A 115 12.92 -19.42 -7.71
CA THR A 115 14.30 -18.91 -7.61
C THR A 115 14.41 -17.40 -7.81
N ASN A 116 13.32 -16.76 -8.25
CA ASN A 116 13.27 -15.32 -8.52
C ASN A 116 12.53 -14.53 -7.43
N CYS A 117 12.64 -14.97 -6.18
CA CYS A 117 12.04 -14.33 -5.01
C CYS A 117 13.11 -13.99 -3.96
N GLU A 118 13.08 -12.76 -3.45
CA GLU A 118 13.94 -12.29 -2.38
C GLU A 118 13.12 -11.71 -1.22
N ILE A 119 13.71 -11.68 -0.01
CA ILE A 119 13.06 -11.11 1.18
C ILE A 119 13.93 -10.01 1.76
N ILE A 120 13.32 -8.84 1.95
CA ILE A 120 13.97 -7.68 2.57
C ILE A 120 13.30 -7.36 3.90
N ARG A 121 14.14 -7.18 4.94
CA ARG A 121 13.74 -6.90 6.33
C ARG A 121 14.13 -5.49 6.77
N ASP A 122 15.22 -4.96 6.21
CA ASP A 122 15.75 -3.64 6.55
C ASP A 122 14.90 -2.53 5.96
N LYS A 123 14.49 -1.55 6.81
CA LYS A 123 13.62 -0.43 6.41
C LYS A 123 14.30 0.52 5.42
N LYS A 124 15.63 0.75 5.54
CA LYS A 124 16.36 1.63 4.64
C LYS A 124 16.47 1.00 3.25
N ILE A 125 16.81 -0.28 3.20
CA ILE A 125 16.87 -1.06 1.95
C ILE A 125 15.48 -1.13 1.31
N LYS A 126 14.40 -1.30 2.09
CA LYS A 126 13.01 -1.29 1.61
C LYS A 126 12.70 -0.02 0.80
N SER A 127 13.00 1.15 1.35
CA SER A 127 12.73 2.45 0.69
C SER A 127 13.47 2.57 -0.65
N HIS A 128 14.74 2.14 -0.71
CA HIS A 128 15.54 2.15 -1.94
C HIS A 128 15.04 1.18 -3.00
N LEU A 129 14.74 -0.05 -2.60
CA LEU A 129 14.20 -1.08 -3.49
C LEU A 129 12.84 -0.67 -4.05
N LEU A 130 11.98 -0.09 -3.20
CA LEU A 130 10.69 0.39 -3.64
C LEU A 130 10.84 1.45 -4.74
N ARG A 131 11.75 2.42 -4.59
CA ARG A 131 12.01 3.46 -5.61
C ARG A 131 12.55 2.90 -6.94
N LYS A 132 13.23 1.74 -6.91
CA LYS A 132 13.74 1.05 -8.10
C LYS A 132 12.78 0.00 -8.67
N SER A 133 11.65 -0.22 -8.01
CA SER A 133 10.65 -1.16 -8.50
C SER A 133 9.91 -0.60 -9.70
N ILE A 134 9.65 -1.47 -10.67
CA ILE A 134 8.83 -1.13 -11.85
C ILE A 134 7.34 -1.25 -11.55
N PHE A 135 6.98 -2.01 -10.50
CA PHE A 135 5.61 -2.24 -10.07
C PHE A 135 5.55 -2.66 -8.60
N ALA A 136 4.41 -2.48 -7.95
CA ALA A 136 4.20 -2.96 -6.59
C ALA A 136 2.85 -3.67 -6.40
N LEU A 137 2.87 -4.75 -5.63
CA LEU A 137 1.67 -5.43 -5.14
C LEU A 137 1.56 -5.20 -3.64
N ALA A 138 0.47 -4.60 -3.20
CA ALA A 138 0.27 -4.30 -1.80
C ALA A 138 -1.12 -4.72 -1.31
N LYS A 139 -1.18 -5.10 -0.03
CA LYS A 139 -2.43 -5.13 0.70
C LYS A 139 -2.91 -3.69 0.96
N SER A 140 -4.23 -3.48 0.99
CA SER A 140 -4.78 -2.19 1.39
C SER A 140 -4.25 -1.74 2.76
N GLY A 141 -3.75 -0.51 2.86
CA GLY A 141 -3.18 0.07 4.06
C GLY A 141 -2.27 1.26 3.75
N THR A 142 -1.55 1.73 4.77
CA THR A 142 -0.65 2.90 4.67
C THR A 142 0.51 2.69 3.69
N VAL A 143 0.92 1.44 3.45
CA VAL A 143 1.98 1.13 2.47
C VAL A 143 1.63 1.60 1.05
N SER A 144 0.36 1.71 0.71
CA SER A 144 -0.06 2.24 -0.59
C SER A 144 0.30 3.73 -0.75
N LEU A 145 0.33 4.50 0.33
CA LEU A 145 0.79 5.89 0.32
C LEU A 145 2.30 5.98 0.06
N GLU A 146 3.09 5.08 0.69
CA GLU A 146 4.54 4.99 0.45
C GLU A 146 4.82 4.69 -1.03
N ILE A 147 4.10 3.72 -1.62
CA ILE A 147 4.22 3.33 -3.03
C ILE A 147 3.89 4.50 -3.96
N CYS A 148 2.76 5.17 -3.71
CA CYS A 148 2.34 6.31 -4.51
C CYS A 148 3.29 7.51 -4.38
N ASN A 149 3.83 7.76 -3.17
CA ASN A 149 4.80 8.84 -2.92
C ASN A 149 6.09 8.67 -3.71
N VAL A 150 6.53 7.43 -3.92
CA VAL A 150 7.71 7.13 -4.78
C VAL A 150 7.34 6.95 -6.26
N LYS A 151 6.09 7.22 -6.66
CA LYS A 151 5.59 7.22 -8.04
C LYS A 151 5.68 5.85 -8.75
N ILE A 152 5.47 4.77 -8.02
CA ILE A 152 5.46 3.41 -8.55
C ILE A 152 4.02 2.97 -8.81
N PRO A 153 3.72 2.40 -10.00
CA PRO A 153 2.41 1.82 -10.28
C PRO A 153 2.16 0.60 -9.41
N SER A 154 0.90 0.39 -9.05
CA SER A 154 0.57 -0.69 -8.13
C SER A 154 -0.84 -1.23 -8.30
N ILE A 155 -1.07 -2.38 -7.71
CA ILE A 155 -2.40 -2.92 -7.43
C ILE A 155 -2.56 -3.20 -5.94
N ILE A 156 -3.80 -3.15 -5.50
CA ILE A 156 -4.20 -3.60 -4.17
C ILE A 156 -4.83 -4.98 -4.30
N PHE A 157 -4.35 -5.92 -3.51
CA PHE A 157 -4.97 -7.23 -3.36
C PHE A 157 -5.32 -7.47 -1.89
N TYR A 158 -6.46 -8.08 -1.64
CA TYR A 158 -6.82 -8.43 -0.27
C TYR A 158 -7.82 -9.57 -0.24
N LYS A 159 -7.50 -10.56 0.57
CA LYS A 159 -8.37 -11.68 0.88
C LYS A 159 -8.43 -11.87 2.38
N MET A 160 -9.61 -12.04 2.91
CA MET A 160 -9.86 -12.34 4.32
C MET A 160 -10.81 -13.51 4.45
N ASN A 161 -10.91 -14.05 5.66
CA ASN A 161 -11.90 -15.08 5.97
C ASN A 161 -13.32 -14.59 5.58
N PHE A 162 -14.10 -15.48 4.98
CA PHE A 162 -15.43 -15.18 4.45
C PHE A 162 -16.37 -14.59 5.51
N ILE A 163 -16.33 -15.09 6.74
CA ILE A 163 -17.16 -14.60 7.85
C ILE A 163 -16.82 -13.15 8.17
N ASN A 164 -15.52 -12.83 8.30
CA ASN A 164 -15.07 -11.47 8.55
C ASN A 164 -15.44 -10.52 7.41
N PHE A 165 -15.36 -10.99 6.16
CA PHE A 165 -15.79 -10.21 5.01
C PHE A 165 -17.29 -9.92 5.04
N LEU A 166 -18.12 -10.91 5.36
CA LEU A 166 -19.57 -10.72 5.44
C LEU A 166 -19.93 -9.68 6.52
N ILE A 167 -19.29 -9.76 7.69
CA ILE A 167 -19.47 -8.79 8.77
C ILE A 167 -19.08 -7.38 8.30
N ILE A 168 -17.89 -7.21 7.70
CA ILE A 168 -17.43 -5.90 7.21
C ILE A 168 -18.39 -5.36 6.15
N LYS A 169 -18.83 -6.18 5.21
CA LYS A 169 -19.77 -5.79 4.14
C LYS A 169 -21.11 -5.28 4.70
N MET A 170 -21.57 -5.81 5.82
CA MET A 170 -22.80 -5.34 6.48
C MET A 170 -22.63 -3.94 7.11
N PHE A 171 -21.44 -3.63 7.64
CA PHE A 171 -21.21 -2.41 8.41
C PHE A 171 -20.50 -1.30 7.63
N VAL A 172 -19.84 -1.63 6.52
CA VAL A 172 -18.99 -0.71 5.76
C VAL A 172 -19.58 -0.48 4.38
N LYS A 173 -20.12 0.73 4.18
CA LYS A 173 -20.72 1.19 2.91
C LYS A 173 -19.72 1.99 2.07
N ILE A 174 -18.44 1.62 2.07
CA ILE A 174 -17.45 2.27 1.21
C ILE A 174 -17.29 1.50 -0.10
N LYS A 175 -17.15 2.24 -1.19
CA LYS A 175 -17.01 1.69 -2.54
C LYS A 175 -15.61 1.12 -2.76
N TYR A 176 -14.59 1.72 -2.16
CA TYR A 176 -13.19 1.39 -2.32
C TYR A 176 -12.53 1.01 -0.99
N ALA A 177 -11.51 0.17 -1.04
CA ALA A 177 -10.73 -0.24 0.13
C ALA A 177 -9.41 0.55 0.28
N ASN A 178 -8.90 1.12 -0.80
CA ASN A 178 -7.66 1.90 -0.81
C ASN A 178 -7.92 3.38 -0.53
N ILE A 179 -7.06 4.01 0.27
CA ILE A 179 -7.18 5.42 0.67
C ILE A 179 -7.16 6.37 -0.54
N ILE A 180 -6.31 6.10 -1.54
CA ILE A 180 -6.23 6.92 -2.76
C ILE A 180 -7.55 6.87 -3.53
N ASN A 181 -8.10 5.67 -3.73
CA ASN A 181 -9.37 5.49 -4.44
C ASN A 181 -10.54 6.11 -3.66
N ILE A 182 -10.54 6.01 -2.33
CA ILE A 182 -11.54 6.65 -1.46
C ILE A 182 -11.49 8.16 -1.63
N ALA A 183 -10.31 8.76 -1.54
CA ALA A 183 -10.12 10.20 -1.65
C ALA A 183 -10.49 10.74 -3.02
N ALA A 184 -10.14 10.01 -4.08
CA ALA A 184 -10.49 10.35 -5.46
C ALA A 184 -11.96 10.07 -5.81
N ASN A 185 -12.65 9.22 -5.04
CA ASN A 185 -13.93 8.61 -5.40
C ASN A 185 -13.89 7.91 -6.79
N GLU A 186 -12.71 7.40 -7.17
CA GLU A 186 -12.42 6.73 -8.44
C GLU A 186 -11.48 5.53 -8.19
N GLU A 187 -11.60 4.45 -9.00
CA GLU A 187 -10.65 3.33 -8.97
C GLU A 187 -9.38 3.68 -9.77
N ILE A 188 -8.49 4.46 -9.17
CA ILE A 188 -7.18 4.80 -9.75
C ILE A 188 -6.21 3.62 -9.63
N ILE A 189 -6.20 2.96 -8.49
CA ILE A 189 -5.39 1.78 -8.19
C ILE A 189 -6.33 0.57 -8.25
N PRO A 190 -6.13 -0.40 -9.15
CA PRO A 190 -6.99 -1.58 -9.23
C PRO A 190 -7.05 -2.33 -7.90
N GLU A 191 -8.27 -2.70 -7.48
CA GLU A 191 -8.52 -3.42 -6.24
C GLU A 191 -9.03 -4.84 -6.50
N LEU A 192 -8.16 -5.82 -6.26
CA LEU A 192 -8.49 -7.24 -6.37
C LEU A 192 -8.87 -7.79 -4.99
N LEU A 193 -10.15 -7.68 -4.65
CA LEU A 193 -10.66 -8.04 -3.33
C LEU A 193 -11.39 -9.39 -3.36
N GLN A 194 -11.23 -10.20 -2.33
CA GLN A 194 -11.95 -11.46 -2.08
C GLN A 194 -11.90 -12.45 -3.25
N SER A 195 -13.01 -12.68 -3.96
CA SER A 195 -13.08 -13.61 -5.11
C SER A 195 -12.24 -13.15 -6.28
N LYS A 196 -12.06 -11.82 -6.45
CA LYS A 196 -11.16 -11.24 -7.46
C LYS A 196 -9.69 -11.40 -7.08
N CYS A 197 -9.35 -11.61 -5.79
CA CYS A 197 -7.99 -11.83 -5.30
C CYS A 197 -7.56 -13.28 -5.57
N ASN A 198 -7.11 -13.54 -6.79
CA ASN A 198 -6.56 -14.83 -7.24
C ASN A 198 -5.40 -14.61 -8.21
N ALA A 199 -4.56 -15.62 -8.39
CA ALA A 199 -3.34 -15.54 -9.19
C ALA A 199 -3.57 -15.12 -10.65
N LYS A 200 -4.63 -15.62 -11.29
CA LYS A 200 -4.96 -15.31 -12.70
C LYS A 200 -5.35 -13.86 -12.88
N ASN A 201 -6.16 -13.30 -11.97
CA ASN A 201 -6.58 -11.90 -12.04
C ASN A 201 -5.41 -10.96 -11.74
N ILE A 202 -4.55 -11.30 -10.76
CA ILE A 202 -3.33 -10.54 -10.48
C ILE A 202 -2.43 -10.55 -11.71
N TYR A 203 -2.18 -11.72 -12.30
CA TYR A 203 -1.40 -11.86 -13.52
C TYR A 203 -1.95 -10.99 -14.65
N LYS A 204 -3.26 -11.07 -14.91
CA LYS A 204 -3.90 -10.29 -15.97
C LYS A 204 -3.65 -8.80 -15.80
N VAL A 205 -3.92 -8.26 -14.61
CA VAL A 205 -3.80 -6.81 -14.37
C VAL A 205 -2.32 -6.38 -14.41
N VAL A 206 -1.41 -7.11 -13.76
CA VAL A 206 0.02 -6.76 -13.75
C VAL A 206 0.59 -6.82 -15.16
N SER A 207 0.31 -7.88 -15.94
CA SER A 207 0.76 -7.99 -17.34
C SER A 207 0.24 -6.85 -18.20
N GLU A 208 -1.02 -6.45 -18.02
CA GLU A 208 -1.63 -5.34 -18.75
C GLU A 208 -0.91 -4.01 -18.46
N PHE A 209 -0.48 -3.77 -17.22
CA PHE A 209 0.32 -2.59 -16.87
C PHE A 209 1.73 -2.66 -17.48
N LEU A 210 2.40 -3.80 -17.37
CA LEU A 210 3.76 -3.96 -17.90
C LEU A 210 3.80 -3.88 -19.43
N ASP A 211 2.77 -4.40 -20.10
CA ASP A 211 2.66 -4.38 -21.57
C ASP A 211 2.13 -3.02 -22.11
N THR A 212 1.60 -2.14 -21.23
CA THR A 212 0.97 -0.87 -21.64
C THR A 212 1.52 0.32 -20.81
N PRO A 213 2.65 0.91 -21.19
CA PRO A 213 3.30 2.00 -20.42
C PRO A 213 2.40 3.22 -20.15
N SER A 214 1.43 3.49 -21.03
CA SER A 214 0.47 4.58 -20.83
C SER A 214 -0.38 4.42 -19.57
N LYS A 215 -0.76 3.19 -19.20
CA LYS A 215 -1.48 2.90 -17.95
C LYS A 215 -0.65 3.23 -16.72
N ILE A 216 0.65 2.93 -16.76
CA ILE A 216 1.58 3.30 -15.69
C ILE A 216 1.61 4.82 -15.51
N THR A 217 1.81 5.54 -16.61
CA THR A 217 1.87 7.01 -16.61
C THR A 217 0.57 7.63 -16.10
N GLU A 218 -0.57 7.11 -16.55
CA GLU A 218 -1.89 7.57 -16.12
C GLU A 218 -2.11 7.36 -14.63
N GLN A 219 -1.85 6.14 -14.11
CA GLN A 219 -2.00 5.84 -12.68
C GLN A 219 -1.10 6.75 -11.83
N VAL A 220 0.17 6.89 -12.19
CA VAL A 220 1.13 7.74 -11.47
C VAL A 220 0.70 9.21 -11.49
N LYS A 221 0.19 9.70 -12.62
CA LYS A 221 -0.34 11.07 -12.72
C LYS A 221 -1.54 11.29 -11.80
N LYS A 222 -2.53 10.38 -11.82
CA LYS A 222 -3.74 10.46 -10.99
C LYS A 222 -3.41 10.33 -9.49
N THR A 223 -2.57 9.37 -9.11
CA THR A 223 -2.16 9.22 -7.71
C THR A 223 -1.41 10.44 -7.18
N LYS A 224 -0.56 11.08 -8.00
CA LYS A 224 0.12 12.32 -7.64
C LYS A 224 -0.87 13.44 -7.30
N ILE A 225 -1.94 13.63 -8.09
CA ILE A 225 -2.96 14.65 -7.84
C ILE A 225 -3.63 14.42 -6.48
N VAL A 226 -3.98 13.17 -6.17
CA VAL A 226 -4.59 12.82 -4.87
C VAL A 226 -3.62 13.07 -3.72
N LEU A 227 -2.35 12.66 -3.86
CA LEU A 227 -1.35 12.88 -2.81
C LEU A 227 -1.10 14.36 -2.51
N GLU A 228 -1.15 15.22 -3.53
CA GLU A 228 -1.02 16.68 -3.31
C GLU A 228 -2.13 17.23 -2.40
N SER A 229 -3.35 16.67 -2.43
CA SER A 229 -4.43 17.08 -1.53
C SER A 229 -4.22 16.66 -0.05
N PHE A 230 -3.26 15.77 0.21
CA PHE A 230 -2.90 15.33 1.57
C PHE A 230 -1.70 16.08 2.15
N LYS A 231 -1.04 16.91 1.34
CA LYS A 231 0.11 17.71 1.78
C LYS A 231 -0.35 18.98 2.46
N THR A 232 0.50 19.48 3.31
CA THR A 232 0.36 20.74 4.05
C THR A 232 1.65 21.56 3.88
N ASP A 233 1.57 22.87 4.13
CA ASP A 233 2.72 23.77 4.02
C ASP A 233 3.77 23.56 5.12
N LYS A 234 3.32 23.00 6.26
CA LYS A 234 4.15 22.68 7.41
C LYS A 234 4.16 21.16 7.65
N SER A 235 5.12 20.67 8.43
CA SER A 235 5.15 19.26 8.81
C SER A 235 3.92 18.90 9.67
N SER A 236 3.48 17.63 9.56
CA SER A 236 2.35 17.11 10.34
C SER A 236 2.58 17.27 11.85
N SER A 237 3.82 17.09 12.30
CA SER A 237 4.21 17.26 13.71
C SER A 237 4.14 18.73 14.17
N GLU A 238 4.54 19.67 13.31
CA GLU A 238 4.44 21.11 13.62
C GLU A 238 2.97 21.55 13.70
N LEU A 239 2.14 21.14 12.72
CA LEU A 239 0.71 21.45 12.75
C LEU A 239 0.01 20.81 13.94
N ALA A 240 0.36 19.57 14.29
CA ALA A 240 -0.17 18.90 15.48
C ALA A 240 0.20 19.65 16.77
N SER A 241 1.45 20.11 16.89
CA SER A 241 1.90 20.92 18.02
C SER A 241 1.13 22.24 18.14
N LEU A 242 0.97 22.95 17.01
CA LEU A 242 0.19 24.19 16.96
C LEU A 242 -1.27 23.99 17.34
N ALA A 243 -1.87 22.88 16.90
CA ALA A 243 -3.24 22.53 17.27
C ALA A 243 -3.39 22.26 18.77
N LEU A 244 -2.46 21.49 19.35
CA LEU A 244 -2.48 21.16 20.79
C LEU A 244 -2.28 22.38 21.68
N ASN A 245 -1.45 23.33 21.28
CA ASN A 245 -1.21 24.58 22.03
C ASN A 245 -2.48 25.44 22.20
N LYS A 246 -3.55 25.19 21.44
CA LYS A 246 -4.84 25.87 21.60
C LYS A 246 -5.64 25.36 22.82
N PHE A 247 -5.23 24.24 23.42
CA PHE A 247 -5.91 23.58 24.53
C PHE A 247 -5.10 23.59 25.83
N ILE A 248 -3.92 24.17 25.79
CA ILE A 248 -3.07 24.44 26.98
C ILE A 248 -3.14 25.91 27.32
#